data_84dd9a6ffa071a33e7ca78d444493f0c
#
_entry.id   84dd9a6ffa071a33e7ca78d444493f0c
#
_cell.length_a   1.000
_cell.length_b   1.000
_cell.length_c   1.000
_cell.angle_alpha   90.00
_cell.angle_beta   90.00
_cell.angle_gamma   90.00
#
_symmetry.space_group_name_H-M   'P 1'
#
loop_
_entity.id
_entity.type
_entity.pdbx_description
1 polymer ?
#
loop_
_entity_poly.entity_id
_entity_poly.type
_entity_poly.pdbx_seq_one_letter_code
_entity_poly.pdbx_strand_id
1 'polypeptide(L)'
;MKYDDGRVLDTMVEVWDRAPGKPSPFDGLWTLKKRQTDNPELTNFTETKMIGGGHYIILQSANYRGERVRNFGFGTFDVKEDGKVLETGMVGSWEDYSGWATEVKFEMTDESHMTQSFIFNDREITQTYVRM
;
A
#
# COMPACT_ATOMS: atom_id res chain seq x y z
N MET A 1 14.46 -4.69 29.28
CA MET A 1 14.78 -3.59 28.35
C MET A 1 15.60 -2.52 29.04
N LYS A 2 16.64 -2.04 28.42
CA LYS A 2 17.54 -1.05 28.97
C LYS A 2 17.54 0.21 28.12
N TYR A 3 17.33 1.35 28.74
CA TYR A 3 17.37 2.64 28.06
C TYR A 3 18.76 3.27 28.10
N ASP A 4 18.99 4.28 27.25
CA ASP A 4 20.27 5.00 27.15
C ASP A 4 20.69 5.70 28.46
N ASP A 5 19.72 6.02 29.31
CA ASP A 5 19.97 6.61 30.63
C ASP A 5 20.36 5.57 31.70
N GLY A 6 20.51 4.32 31.32
CA GLY A 6 20.89 3.23 32.21
C GLY A 6 19.75 2.63 33.02
N ARG A 7 18.52 3.13 32.88
CA ARG A 7 17.38 2.53 33.58
C ARG A 7 16.98 1.22 32.97
N VAL A 8 16.45 0.33 33.81
CA VAL A 8 15.94 -0.98 33.38
C VAL A 8 14.43 -1.00 33.65
N LEU A 9 13.67 -1.38 32.62
CA LEU A 9 12.24 -1.65 32.80
C LEU A 9 12.07 -3.07 33.34
N ASP A 10 11.23 -3.20 34.37
CA ASP A 10 10.97 -4.51 34.98
C ASP A 10 10.27 -5.45 34.00
N THR A 11 9.12 -5.04 33.50
CA THR A 11 8.32 -5.88 32.59
C THR A 11 7.41 -5.00 31.77
N MET A 12 7.35 -5.29 30.47
CA MET A 12 6.38 -4.68 29.57
C MET A 12 5.54 -5.83 28.96
N VAL A 13 4.24 -5.73 29.13
CA VAL A 13 3.29 -6.68 28.55
C VAL A 13 2.37 -5.92 27.60
N GLU A 14 2.28 -6.41 26.37
CA GLU A 14 1.38 -5.85 25.36
C GLU A 14 0.40 -6.93 24.91
N VAL A 15 -0.85 -6.55 24.80
CA VAL A 15 -1.91 -7.43 24.31
C VAL A 15 -2.39 -6.92 22.97
N TRP A 16 -2.37 -7.80 21.98
CA TRP A 16 -2.72 -7.44 20.60
C TRP A 16 -3.91 -8.26 20.12
N ASP A 17 -4.87 -7.59 19.54
CA ASP A 17 -5.96 -8.24 18.82
C ASP A 17 -5.69 -8.18 17.32
N ARG A 18 -6.02 -9.28 16.64
CA ARG A 18 -5.94 -9.31 15.19
C ARG A 18 -7.02 -8.41 14.61
N ALA A 19 -6.63 -7.50 13.68
CA ALA A 19 -7.61 -6.70 12.97
C ALA A 19 -8.55 -7.60 12.15
N PRO A 20 -9.86 -7.30 12.13
CA PRO A 20 -10.81 -8.09 11.34
C PRO A 20 -10.54 -7.95 9.86
N GLY A 21 -10.73 -9.04 9.12
CA GLY A 21 -10.55 -9.08 7.68
C GLY A 21 -10.43 -10.51 7.17
N LYS A 22 -10.54 -10.65 5.86
CA LYS A 22 -10.50 -11.94 5.19
C LYS A 22 -9.22 -12.09 4.37
N PRO A 23 -8.64 -13.30 4.30
CA PRO A 23 -7.56 -13.56 3.37
C PRO A 23 -8.03 -13.39 1.91
N SER A 24 -7.10 -13.03 1.05
CA SER A 24 -7.35 -12.90 -0.38
C SER A 24 -6.17 -13.48 -1.17
N PRO A 25 -6.37 -13.80 -2.47
CA PRO A 25 -5.27 -14.25 -3.32
C PRO A 25 -4.21 -13.16 -3.54
N PHE A 26 -4.52 -11.91 -3.23
CA PHE A 26 -3.60 -10.78 -3.39
C PHE A 26 -2.74 -10.54 -2.15
N ASP A 27 -2.96 -11.29 -1.08
CA ASP A 27 -2.18 -11.14 0.14
C ASP A 27 -0.70 -11.36 -0.10
N GLY A 28 0.13 -10.54 0.50
CA GLY A 28 1.57 -10.65 0.38
C GLY A 28 2.26 -9.30 0.44
N LEU A 29 3.57 -9.36 0.27
CA LEU A 29 4.42 -8.19 0.19
C LEU A 29 4.86 -8.02 -1.27
N TRP A 30 4.57 -6.86 -1.83
CA TRP A 30 4.72 -6.59 -3.26
C TRP A 30 5.64 -5.41 -3.50
N THR A 31 6.52 -5.52 -4.49
CA THR A 31 7.37 -4.44 -4.96
C THR A 31 6.91 -4.00 -6.34
N LEU A 32 6.74 -2.70 -6.52
CA LEU A 32 6.40 -2.13 -7.82
C LEU A 32 7.53 -2.38 -8.82
N LYS A 33 7.17 -3.00 -9.95
CA LYS A 33 8.10 -3.28 -11.03
C LYS A 33 7.99 -2.25 -12.14
N LYS A 34 6.75 -1.85 -12.47
CA LYS A 34 6.48 -0.92 -13.55
C LYS A 34 5.24 -0.10 -13.24
N ARG A 35 5.31 1.19 -13.48
CA ARG A 35 4.18 2.10 -13.41
C ARG A 35 4.00 2.78 -14.76
N GLN A 36 2.82 2.64 -15.34
CA GLN A 36 2.45 3.35 -16.55
C GLN A 36 1.75 4.64 -16.15
N THR A 37 2.45 5.74 -16.32
CA THR A 37 1.95 7.10 -16.11
C THR A 37 2.70 8.03 -17.03
N ASP A 38 2.07 9.12 -17.42
CA ASP A 38 2.65 10.13 -18.30
C ASP A 38 3.06 11.41 -17.56
N ASN A 39 3.24 11.35 -16.23
CA ASN A 39 3.71 12.51 -15.48
C ASN A 39 5.24 12.62 -15.55
N PRO A 40 5.79 13.54 -16.39
CA PRO A 40 7.23 13.67 -16.57
C PRO A 40 7.94 14.31 -15.37
N GLU A 41 7.21 14.96 -14.48
CA GLU A 41 7.79 15.58 -13.28
C GLU A 41 8.08 14.59 -12.17
N LEU A 42 7.50 13.39 -12.27
CA LEU A 42 7.64 12.33 -11.28
C LEU A 42 8.65 11.31 -11.80
N THR A 43 9.81 11.22 -11.14
CA THR A 43 10.88 10.31 -11.53
C THR A 43 11.30 9.42 -10.36
N ASN A 44 11.99 8.31 -10.66
CA ASN A 44 12.51 7.35 -9.66
C ASN A 44 11.42 6.91 -8.66
N PHE A 45 10.26 6.60 -9.19
CA PHE A 45 9.12 6.16 -8.39
C PHE A 45 9.34 4.73 -7.88
N THR A 46 9.23 4.56 -6.57
CA THR A 46 9.27 3.25 -5.93
C THR A 46 8.04 3.06 -5.05
N GLU A 47 7.54 1.85 -4.99
CA GLU A 47 6.41 1.53 -4.13
C GLU A 47 6.56 0.11 -3.60
N THR A 48 6.29 -0.04 -2.31
CA THR A 48 6.08 -1.34 -1.66
C THR A 48 4.65 -1.36 -1.16
N LYS A 49 3.96 -2.44 -1.44
CA LYS A 49 2.57 -2.64 -1.01
C LYS A 49 2.46 -3.95 -0.25
N MET A 50 1.92 -3.89 0.94
CA MET A 50 1.61 -5.06 1.75
C MET A 50 0.09 -5.21 1.81
N ILE A 51 -0.40 -6.41 1.54
CA ILE A 51 -1.83 -6.74 1.58
C ILE A 51 -2.00 -7.93 2.48
N GLY A 52 -2.94 -7.87 3.41
CA GLY A 52 -3.22 -8.97 4.30
C GLY A 52 -4.37 -8.67 5.24
N GLY A 53 -5.16 -9.71 5.55
CA GLY A 53 -6.24 -9.61 6.53
C GLY A 53 -7.25 -8.52 6.22
N GLY A 54 -7.56 -8.26 4.96
CA GLY A 54 -8.51 -7.23 4.56
C GLY A 54 -8.00 -5.80 4.68
N HIS A 55 -6.67 -5.62 4.74
CA HIS A 55 -6.03 -4.32 4.85
C HIS A 55 -4.87 -4.21 3.87
N TYR A 56 -4.43 -2.97 3.62
CA TYR A 56 -3.24 -2.71 2.83
C TYR A 56 -2.39 -1.61 3.47
N ILE A 57 -1.09 -1.67 3.20
CA ILE A 57 -0.14 -0.61 3.50
C ILE A 57 0.61 -0.28 2.22
N ILE A 58 0.75 1.00 1.91
CA ILE A 58 1.53 1.49 0.78
C ILE A 58 2.65 2.37 1.31
N LEU A 59 3.86 2.12 0.83
CA LEU A 59 5.01 2.99 1.06
C LEU A 59 5.56 3.41 -0.30
N GLN A 60 5.61 4.72 -0.55
CA GLN A 60 6.06 5.27 -1.82
C GLN A 60 7.19 6.24 -1.62
N SER A 61 8.07 6.31 -2.61
CA SER A 61 9.01 7.42 -2.73
C SER A 61 9.24 7.73 -4.20
N ALA A 62 9.48 9.00 -4.48
CA ALA A 62 9.72 9.50 -5.82
C ALA A 62 10.50 10.81 -5.76
N ASN A 63 11.07 11.20 -6.88
CA ASN A 63 11.56 12.55 -7.07
C ASN A 63 10.50 13.35 -7.82
N TYR A 64 10.07 14.46 -7.24
CA TYR A 64 9.13 15.38 -7.85
C TYR A 64 9.79 16.75 -7.99
N ARG A 65 9.99 17.20 -9.22
CA ARG A 65 10.69 18.44 -9.52
C ARG A 65 12.06 18.54 -8.83
N GLY A 66 12.80 17.42 -8.79
CA GLY A 66 14.11 17.35 -8.19
C GLY A 66 14.14 17.16 -6.67
N GLU A 67 13.00 17.12 -6.02
CA GLU A 67 12.89 16.89 -4.56
C GLU A 67 12.41 15.49 -4.27
N ARG A 68 13.02 14.85 -3.26
CA ARG A 68 12.61 13.53 -2.79
C ARG A 68 11.31 13.63 -1.99
N VAL A 69 10.29 12.92 -2.44
CA VAL A 69 8.97 12.87 -1.80
C VAL A 69 8.71 11.46 -1.31
N ARG A 70 8.20 11.33 -0.10
CA ARG A 70 7.80 10.04 0.48
C ARG A 70 6.36 10.12 0.93
N ASN A 71 5.60 9.06 0.62
CA ASN A 71 4.21 8.95 1.01
C ASN A 71 3.94 7.57 1.59
N PHE A 72 2.92 7.50 2.44
CA PHE A 72 2.41 6.25 2.96
C PHE A 72 0.89 6.28 3.00
N GLY A 73 0.30 5.11 2.96
CA GLY A 73 -1.13 4.93 3.16
C GLY A 73 -1.42 3.60 3.81
N PHE A 74 -2.44 3.58 4.64
CA PHE A 74 -2.98 2.40 5.29
C PHE A 74 -4.49 2.45 5.19
N GLY A 75 -5.10 1.32 4.86
CA GLY A 75 -6.55 1.27 4.73
C GLY A 75 -7.11 -0.13 4.65
N THR A 76 -8.39 -0.20 4.35
CA THR A 76 -9.09 -1.46 4.16
C THR A 76 -9.02 -1.91 2.71
N PHE A 77 -9.02 -3.22 2.53
CA PHE A 77 -8.89 -3.89 1.25
C PHE A 77 -10.05 -4.88 1.12
N ASP A 78 -11.09 -4.47 0.43
CA ASP A 78 -12.33 -5.24 0.33
C ASP A 78 -12.48 -5.82 -1.07
N VAL A 79 -12.28 -7.14 -1.19
CA VAL A 79 -12.35 -7.85 -2.47
C VAL A 79 -13.81 -8.05 -2.86
N LYS A 80 -14.15 -7.55 -4.03
CA LYS A 80 -15.45 -7.72 -4.68
C LYS A 80 -15.34 -8.82 -5.75
N GLU A 81 -16.27 -8.83 -6.69
CA GLU A 81 -16.28 -9.80 -7.77
C GLU A 81 -15.25 -9.46 -8.85
N ASP A 82 -14.78 -10.48 -9.58
CA ASP A 82 -13.95 -10.35 -10.79
C ASP A 82 -12.65 -9.53 -10.59
N GLY A 83 -12.01 -9.70 -9.44
CA GLY A 83 -10.76 -9.01 -9.17
C GLY A 83 -10.92 -7.54 -8.84
N LYS A 84 -12.13 -7.06 -8.69
CA LYS A 84 -12.39 -5.70 -8.22
C LYS A 84 -12.20 -5.62 -6.72
N VAL A 85 -11.50 -4.58 -6.28
CA VAL A 85 -11.21 -4.32 -4.88
C VAL A 85 -11.59 -2.89 -4.56
N LEU A 86 -12.26 -2.71 -3.44
CA LEU A 86 -12.47 -1.37 -2.90
C LEU A 86 -11.42 -1.11 -1.83
N GLU A 87 -10.52 -0.19 -2.11
CA GLU A 87 -9.53 0.30 -1.14
C GLU A 87 -10.06 1.57 -0.50
N THR A 88 -10.12 1.60 0.82
CA THR A 88 -10.56 2.80 1.55
C THR A 88 -9.46 3.24 2.50
N GLY A 89 -8.96 4.44 2.30
CA GLY A 89 -7.91 5.00 3.13
C GLY A 89 -8.39 5.25 4.57
N MET A 90 -7.55 4.94 5.52
CA MET A 90 -7.78 5.21 6.94
C MET A 90 -6.81 6.25 7.47
N VAL A 91 -5.53 6.06 7.19
CA VAL A 91 -4.43 6.95 7.59
C VAL A 91 -3.44 7.04 6.44
N GLY A 92 -2.97 8.22 6.15
CA GLY A 92 -1.98 8.41 5.11
C GLY A 92 -1.43 9.82 5.09
N SER A 93 -0.36 9.99 4.30
CA SER A 93 0.31 11.28 4.16
C SER A 93 -0.34 12.20 3.14
N TRP A 94 -1.25 11.67 2.30
CA TRP A 94 -1.98 12.48 1.35
C TRP A 94 -3.12 13.23 2.04
N GLU A 95 -3.36 14.45 1.58
CA GLU A 95 -4.47 15.26 2.06
C GLU A 95 -5.81 14.51 1.84
N ASP A 96 -6.68 14.55 2.83
CA ASP A 96 -8.01 13.94 2.80
C ASP A 96 -8.01 12.43 2.49
N TYR A 97 -6.92 11.72 2.84
CA TYR A 97 -6.82 10.30 2.58
C TYR A 97 -7.80 9.45 3.37
N SER A 98 -8.12 9.86 4.60
CA SER A 98 -9.09 9.15 5.46
C SER A 98 -10.48 9.20 4.81
N GLY A 99 -11.03 8.01 4.55
CA GLY A 99 -12.33 7.87 3.87
C GLY A 99 -12.25 7.92 2.35
N TRP A 100 -11.08 8.10 1.77
CA TRP A 100 -10.93 8.09 0.32
C TRP A 100 -11.07 6.67 -0.20
N ALA A 101 -12.15 6.43 -0.95
CA ALA A 101 -12.45 5.13 -1.52
C ALA A 101 -12.05 5.08 -3.00
N THR A 102 -11.30 4.06 -3.37
CA THR A 102 -10.85 3.84 -4.74
C THR A 102 -11.21 2.43 -5.17
N GLU A 103 -11.89 2.29 -6.30
CA GLU A 103 -12.09 1.00 -6.93
C GLU A 103 -10.85 0.65 -7.74
N VAL A 104 -10.23 -0.47 -7.41
CA VAL A 104 -9.01 -0.93 -8.05
C VAL A 104 -9.26 -2.30 -8.65
N LYS A 105 -8.81 -2.50 -9.88
CA LYS A 105 -8.85 -3.81 -10.51
C LYS A 105 -7.51 -4.50 -10.32
N PHE A 106 -7.54 -5.68 -9.71
CA PHE A 106 -6.36 -6.51 -9.49
C PHE A 106 -6.42 -7.75 -10.38
N GLU A 107 -5.29 -8.13 -10.93
CA GLU A 107 -5.15 -9.33 -11.72
C GLU A 107 -3.82 -10.02 -11.39
N MET A 108 -3.92 -11.28 -10.96
CA MET A 108 -2.73 -12.12 -10.79
C MET A 108 -2.37 -12.69 -12.15
N THR A 109 -1.19 -12.35 -12.65
CA THR A 109 -0.70 -12.91 -13.92
C THR A 109 -0.01 -14.24 -13.72
N ASP A 110 0.60 -14.44 -12.55
CA ASP A 110 1.10 -15.71 -12.04
C ASP A 110 1.24 -15.61 -10.51
N GLU A 111 1.83 -16.61 -9.86
CA GLU A 111 1.98 -16.62 -8.40
C GLU A 111 2.83 -15.48 -7.86
N SER A 112 3.69 -14.91 -8.69
CA SER A 112 4.68 -13.91 -8.29
C SER A 112 4.43 -12.52 -8.87
N HIS A 113 3.46 -12.38 -9.76
CA HIS A 113 3.20 -11.12 -10.47
C HIS A 113 1.74 -10.72 -10.39
N MET A 114 1.53 -9.45 -10.16
CA MET A 114 0.21 -8.85 -10.01
C MET A 114 0.15 -7.51 -10.74
N THR A 115 -0.96 -7.23 -11.38
CA THR A 115 -1.23 -5.94 -12.00
C THR A 115 -2.44 -5.31 -11.31
N GLN A 116 -2.33 -4.02 -10.99
CA GLN A 116 -3.47 -3.23 -10.54
C GLN A 116 -3.70 -2.05 -11.46
N SER A 117 -4.96 -1.71 -11.64
CA SER A 117 -5.37 -0.57 -12.47
C SER A 117 -6.45 0.23 -11.76
N PHE A 118 -6.37 1.54 -11.83
CA PHE A 118 -7.37 2.44 -11.25
C PHE A 118 -7.40 3.75 -12.02
N ILE A 119 -8.46 4.53 -11.81
CA ILE A 119 -8.62 5.84 -12.42
C ILE A 119 -8.28 6.91 -11.38
N PHE A 120 -7.40 7.80 -11.73
CA PHE A 120 -7.02 8.94 -10.89
C PHE A 120 -6.93 10.19 -11.78
N ASN A 121 -7.69 11.24 -11.43
CA ASN A 121 -7.78 12.48 -12.22
C ASN A 121 -8.08 12.21 -13.70
N ASP A 122 -9.11 11.39 -13.97
CA ASP A 122 -9.55 10.98 -15.31
C ASP A 122 -8.50 10.25 -16.15
N ARG A 123 -7.44 9.75 -15.52
CA ARG A 123 -6.40 8.96 -16.17
C ARG A 123 -6.38 7.56 -15.60
N GLU A 124 -6.23 6.57 -16.47
CA GLU A 124 -5.99 5.20 -16.04
C GLU A 124 -4.52 5.02 -15.67
N ILE A 125 -4.29 4.53 -14.47
CA ILE A 125 -2.94 4.20 -13.99
C ILE A 125 -2.86 2.68 -13.86
N THR A 126 -1.83 2.09 -14.47
CA THR A 126 -1.56 0.66 -14.39
C THR A 126 -0.20 0.44 -13.72
N GLN A 127 -0.18 -0.44 -12.75
CA GLN A 127 1.02 -0.76 -11.98
C GLN A 127 1.20 -2.28 -11.94
N THR A 128 2.42 -2.72 -12.19
CA THR A 128 2.79 -4.13 -12.13
C THR A 128 3.73 -4.38 -10.96
N TYR A 129 3.41 -5.38 -10.17
CA TYR A 129 4.13 -5.72 -8.95
C TYR A 129 4.71 -7.11 -9.03
N VAL A 130 5.82 -7.31 -8.32
CA VAL A 130 6.44 -8.62 -8.11
C VAL A 130 6.36 -8.94 -6.63
N ARG A 131 6.02 -10.19 -6.31
CA ARG A 131 6.00 -10.67 -4.93
C ARG A 131 7.42 -10.75 -4.39
N MET A 132 7.60 -10.19 -3.24
CA MET A 132 8.88 -10.25 -2.53
C MET A 132 9.06 -11.57 -1.79
#